data_735ca0ff0b915d9b6d4015d9934b1638
#
_entry.id   735ca0ff0b915d9b6d4015d9934b1638
#
_cell.length_a   1.000
_cell.length_b   1.000
_cell.length_c   1.000
_cell.angle_alpha   90.00
_cell.angle_beta   90.00
_cell.angle_gamma   90.00
#
_symmetry.space_group_name_H-M   'P 1'
#
loop_
_entity.id
_entity.type
_entity.pdbx_description
1 polymer ?
#
loop_
_entity_poly.entity_id
_entity_poly.type
_entity_poly.pdbx_seq_one_letter_code
_entity_poly.pdbx_strand_id
1 'polypeptide(L)'
;MLAAVFGCFFATADAQVTESLKAIGMENIRCVQTPGMTTVSFENNVYRSSCTGVGKAIDACLGSKTKGDLQLVVLENLIPKLCINLPDTLTEAYRNGEISLIQVYRQMGITADTDPAMKVLKNAGREGGFGGISRFVFREQYV
;
A
#
# COMPACT_ATOMS: atom_id res chain seq x y z
N MET A 1 -1.30 -10.92 33.36
CA MET A 1 -1.37 -9.58 33.25
C MET A 1 -0.49 -9.07 32.20
N LEU A 2 0.65 -9.62 32.09
CA LEU A 2 1.53 -9.16 31.10
C LEU A 2 1.05 -9.41 29.72
N ALA A 3 0.30 -10.47 29.53
CA ALA A 3 -0.16 -10.79 28.21
C ALA A 3 -1.06 -9.73 27.66
N ALA A 4 -1.81 -9.11 28.47
CA ALA A 4 -2.69 -8.07 28.00
C ALA A 4 -1.89 -6.89 27.46
N VAL A 5 -0.79 -6.66 28.07
CA VAL A 5 0.02 -5.55 27.62
C VAL A 5 0.62 -5.86 26.26
N PHE A 6 1.01 -7.09 26.05
CA PHE A 6 1.59 -7.40 24.82
C PHE A 6 0.65 -7.25 23.68
N GLY A 7 -0.60 -7.55 23.86
CA GLY A 7 -1.53 -7.42 22.77
C GLY A 7 -1.59 -6.04 22.19
N CYS A 8 -1.25 -5.07 22.98
CA CYS A 8 -1.30 -3.72 22.51
C CYS A 8 -0.20 -3.37 21.56
N PHE A 9 0.87 -4.16 21.56
CA PHE A 9 1.98 -3.79 20.74
C PHE A 9 2.05 -4.49 19.42
N PHE A 10 1.10 -5.37 19.13
CA PHE A 10 1.17 -6.03 17.86
C PHE A 10 0.64 -5.11 16.81
N ALA A 11 1.50 -4.55 16.03
CA ALA A 11 1.10 -3.78 14.88
C ALA A 11 0.63 -4.75 13.82
N THR A 12 -0.51 -4.48 13.21
CA THR A 12 -0.99 -5.29 12.11
C THR A 12 -0.12 -5.02 10.88
N ALA A 13 -0.16 -5.89 9.91
CA ALA A 13 0.63 -5.70 8.70
C ALA A 13 0.28 -4.40 8.00
N ASP A 14 -1.00 -4.05 7.98
CA ASP A 14 -1.40 -2.81 7.34
C ASP A 14 -0.90 -1.60 8.13
N ALA A 15 -0.82 -1.67 9.45
CA ALA A 15 -0.26 -0.58 10.23
C ALA A 15 1.23 -0.44 9.93
N GLN A 16 1.94 -1.54 9.75
CA GLN A 16 3.35 -1.49 9.43
C GLN A 16 3.60 -0.87 8.07
N VAL A 17 2.80 -1.23 7.07
CA VAL A 17 2.95 -0.66 5.75
C VAL A 17 2.67 0.83 5.79
N THR A 18 1.63 1.24 6.50
CA THR A 18 1.27 2.65 6.62
C THR A 18 2.41 3.44 7.25
N GLU A 19 2.97 2.93 8.34
CA GLU A 19 4.06 3.64 9.00
C GLU A 19 5.32 3.69 8.14
N SER A 20 5.62 2.62 7.43
CA SER A 20 6.78 2.60 6.55
C SER A 20 6.64 3.63 5.44
N LEU A 21 5.44 3.77 4.88
CA LEU A 21 5.21 4.75 3.82
C LEU A 21 5.24 6.17 4.36
N LYS A 22 4.71 6.38 5.56
CA LYS A 22 4.78 7.70 6.17
C LYS A 22 6.22 8.10 6.45
N ALA A 23 7.03 7.14 6.86
CA ALA A 23 8.43 7.41 7.20
C ALA A 23 9.23 7.95 6.02
N ILE A 24 8.85 7.57 4.80
CA ILE A 24 9.55 8.07 3.62
C ILE A 24 8.83 9.27 3.01
N GLY A 25 7.81 9.78 3.68
CA GLY A 25 7.15 11.03 3.26
C GLY A 25 5.94 10.87 2.35
N MET A 26 5.44 9.66 2.16
CA MET A 26 4.25 9.48 1.34
C MET A 26 3.01 10.01 2.05
N GLU A 27 2.03 10.45 1.28
CA GLU A 27 0.81 11.03 1.80
C GLU A 27 -0.41 10.29 1.30
N ASN A 28 -1.55 10.62 1.86
CA ASN A 28 -2.85 10.06 1.45
C ASN A 28 -2.84 8.55 1.43
N ILE A 29 -2.27 7.96 2.49
CA ILE A 29 -2.08 6.53 2.59
C ILE A 29 -3.33 5.85 3.09
N ARG A 30 -3.78 4.84 2.38
CA ARG A 30 -4.86 3.97 2.84
C ARG A 30 -4.42 2.55 2.64
N CYS A 31 -4.64 1.71 3.61
CA CYS A 31 -4.22 0.31 3.55
C CYS A 31 -5.34 -0.58 4.03
N VAL A 32 -5.63 -1.62 3.28
CA VAL A 32 -6.68 -2.57 3.61
C VAL A 32 -6.11 -3.95 3.44
N GLN A 33 -6.32 -4.80 4.43
CA GLN A 33 -5.90 -6.17 4.35
C GLN A 33 -7.12 -7.06 4.17
N THR A 34 -7.11 -7.85 3.12
CA THR A 34 -8.15 -8.85 2.87
C THR A 34 -7.46 -10.21 2.89
N PRO A 35 -8.20 -11.31 2.94
CA PRO A 35 -7.57 -12.62 2.94
C PRO A 35 -6.69 -12.80 1.70
N GLY A 36 -5.42 -13.04 1.94
CA GLY A 36 -4.45 -13.29 0.88
C GLY A 36 -3.93 -12.06 0.15
N MET A 37 -4.34 -10.86 0.55
CA MET A 37 -3.87 -9.66 -0.16
C MET A 37 -3.87 -8.44 0.72
N THR A 38 -2.88 -7.59 0.57
CA THR A 38 -2.84 -6.27 1.18
C THR A 38 -2.87 -5.23 0.06
N THR A 39 -3.85 -4.33 0.11
CA THR A 39 -3.99 -3.28 -0.88
C THR A 39 -3.71 -1.94 -0.21
N VAL A 40 -2.81 -1.16 -0.79
CA VAL A 40 -2.46 0.13 -0.21
C VAL A 40 -2.40 1.18 -1.30
N SER A 41 -2.93 2.36 -1.01
CA SER A 41 -2.78 3.50 -1.91
C SER A 41 -1.92 4.55 -1.23
N PHE A 42 -1.19 5.30 -2.02
CA PHE A 42 -0.34 6.37 -1.51
C PHE A 42 -0.09 7.40 -2.59
N GLU A 43 0.34 8.57 -2.15
CA GLU A 43 0.67 9.65 -3.07
C GLU A 43 2.06 10.15 -2.77
N ASN A 44 2.88 10.32 -3.83
CA ASN A 44 4.25 10.82 -3.69
C ASN A 44 4.25 12.31 -3.93
N ASN A 45 4.46 13.07 -2.87
CA ASN A 45 4.62 14.52 -2.98
C ASN A 45 6.01 14.96 -2.52
N VAL A 46 6.90 14.00 -2.29
CA VAL A 46 8.23 14.29 -1.79
C VAL A 46 9.29 14.12 -2.86
N TYR A 47 9.25 13.03 -3.59
CA TYR A 47 10.27 12.77 -4.58
C TYR A 47 9.88 13.38 -5.91
N ARG A 48 10.81 14.13 -6.49
CA ARG A 48 10.50 14.81 -7.74
C ARG A 48 10.21 13.84 -8.87
N SER A 49 10.95 12.76 -8.93
CA SER A 49 10.73 11.75 -9.95
C SER A 49 9.69 10.75 -9.47
N SER A 50 8.67 10.51 -10.28
CA SER A 50 7.66 9.52 -9.96
C SER A 50 8.27 8.14 -9.84
N CYS A 51 9.22 7.82 -10.70
CA CYS A 51 9.87 6.51 -10.64
C CYS A 51 10.63 6.33 -9.33
N THR A 52 11.31 7.38 -8.87
CA THR A 52 12.01 7.31 -7.59
C THR A 52 11.01 7.12 -6.45
N GLY A 53 9.91 7.87 -6.49
CA GLY A 53 8.90 7.75 -5.44
C GLY A 53 8.29 6.38 -5.38
N VAL A 54 7.94 5.82 -6.53
CA VAL A 54 7.35 4.49 -6.58
C VAL A 54 8.37 3.45 -6.11
N GLY A 55 9.63 3.58 -6.53
CA GLY A 55 10.67 2.66 -6.09
C GLY A 55 10.87 2.68 -4.58
N LYS A 56 10.85 3.87 -3.98
CA LYS A 56 10.98 3.99 -2.53
C LYS A 56 9.77 3.38 -1.82
N ALA A 57 8.58 3.54 -2.39
CA ALA A 57 7.37 2.97 -1.80
C ALA A 57 7.40 1.45 -1.87
N ILE A 58 7.84 0.88 -2.97
CA ILE A 58 7.97 -0.56 -3.12
C ILE A 58 8.96 -1.11 -2.09
N ASP A 59 10.10 -0.46 -1.95
CA ASP A 59 11.11 -0.88 -1.01
C ASP A 59 10.57 -0.83 0.43
N ALA A 60 9.85 0.22 0.78
CA ALA A 60 9.26 0.35 2.10
C ALA A 60 8.23 -0.75 2.37
N CYS A 61 7.40 -1.05 1.38
CA CYS A 61 6.40 -2.10 1.53
C CYS A 61 7.03 -3.48 1.63
N LEU A 62 8.10 -3.72 0.88
CA LEU A 62 8.79 -4.99 0.95
C LEU A 62 9.47 -5.20 2.30
N GLY A 63 9.85 -4.11 2.95
CA GLY A 63 10.42 -4.18 4.28
C GLY A 63 9.40 -4.48 5.36
N SER A 64 8.11 -4.35 5.05
CA SER A 64 7.05 -4.63 6.01
C SER A 64 6.72 -6.12 5.98
N LYS A 65 6.23 -6.63 7.09
CA LYS A 65 5.97 -8.07 7.18
C LYS A 65 4.54 -8.38 6.77
N THR A 66 4.21 -8.11 5.53
CA THR A 66 2.90 -8.46 4.99
C THR A 66 2.92 -9.89 4.50
N LYS A 67 1.76 -10.52 4.49
CA LYS A 67 1.63 -11.85 3.94
C LYS A 67 0.65 -11.80 2.79
N GLY A 68 0.85 -12.66 1.84
CA GLY A 68 0.01 -12.73 0.66
C GLY A 68 0.46 -11.72 -0.39
N ASP A 69 -0.38 -11.52 -1.38
CA ASP A 69 -0.06 -10.61 -2.47
C ASP A 69 -0.13 -9.17 -1.99
N LEU A 70 0.65 -8.31 -2.60
CA LEU A 70 0.68 -6.91 -2.26
C LEU A 70 0.27 -6.11 -3.49
N GLN A 71 -0.67 -5.20 -3.30
CA GLN A 71 -1.18 -4.40 -4.40
C GLN A 71 -1.06 -2.93 -4.02
N LEU A 72 -0.32 -2.17 -4.82
CA LEU A 72 -0.05 -0.77 -4.54
C LEU A 72 -0.76 0.11 -5.56
N VAL A 73 -1.49 1.11 -5.11
CA VAL A 73 -2.14 2.06 -6.00
C VAL A 73 -1.44 3.40 -5.86
N VAL A 74 -0.92 3.89 -6.95
CA VAL A 74 -0.23 5.17 -6.96
C VAL A 74 -1.22 6.26 -7.31
N LEU A 75 -1.33 7.25 -6.42
CA LEU A 75 -2.24 8.37 -6.63
C LEU A 75 -1.46 9.60 -7.08
N GLU A 76 -2.12 10.45 -7.82
CA GLU A 76 -1.59 11.73 -8.19
C GLU A 76 -2.72 12.72 -8.08
N ASN A 77 -2.63 13.69 -7.21
CA ASN A 77 -3.70 14.63 -6.90
C ASN A 77 -4.97 13.87 -6.49
N LEU A 78 -4.79 12.83 -5.68
CA LEU A 78 -5.85 11.96 -5.19
C LEU A 78 -6.52 11.12 -6.27
N ILE A 79 -6.00 11.13 -7.48
CA ILE A 79 -6.55 10.34 -8.58
C ILE A 79 -5.69 9.10 -8.78
N PRO A 80 -6.28 7.91 -8.76
CA PRO A 80 -5.49 6.69 -8.99
C PRO A 80 -4.96 6.65 -10.40
N LYS A 81 -3.66 6.44 -10.54
CA LYS A 81 -3.02 6.43 -11.83
C LYS A 81 -2.54 5.07 -12.26
N LEU A 82 -2.13 4.27 -11.30
CA LEU A 82 -1.41 3.07 -11.64
C LEU A 82 -1.53 2.08 -10.51
N CYS A 83 -1.61 0.81 -10.82
CA CYS A 83 -1.65 -0.25 -9.82
C CYS A 83 -0.48 -1.19 -10.04
N ILE A 84 0.26 -1.50 -8.98
CA ILE A 84 1.41 -2.36 -9.03
C ILE A 84 1.09 -3.61 -8.24
N ASN A 85 1.25 -4.76 -8.86
CA ASN A 85 0.97 -6.03 -8.22
C ASN A 85 2.25 -6.77 -7.92
N LEU A 86 2.44 -7.14 -6.67
CA LEU A 86 3.59 -7.89 -6.21
C LEU A 86 3.09 -9.20 -5.63
N PRO A 87 3.19 -10.29 -6.38
CA PRO A 87 2.74 -11.58 -5.89
C PRO A 87 3.52 -12.02 -4.66
N ASP A 88 2.89 -12.81 -3.82
CA ASP A 88 3.49 -13.30 -2.59
C ASP A 88 4.79 -14.03 -2.85
N THR A 89 4.85 -14.84 -3.89
CA THR A 89 6.06 -15.58 -4.23
C THR A 89 7.22 -14.63 -4.51
N LEU A 90 6.94 -13.52 -5.15
CA LEU A 90 7.96 -12.54 -5.49
C LEU A 90 8.45 -11.82 -4.24
N THR A 91 7.54 -11.42 -3.36
CA THR A 91 7.93 -10.70 -2.16
C THR A 91 8.69 -11.61 -1.20
N GLU A 92 8.30 -12.88 -1.11
CA GLU A 92 9.01 -13.80 -0.27
C GLU A 92 10.40 -14.11 -0.79
N ALA A 93 10.54 -14.26 -2.10
CA ALA A 93 11.86 -14.51 -2.68
C ALA A 93 12.80 -13.35 -2.39
N TYR A 94 12.29 -12.13 -2.46
CA TYR A 94 13.10 -10.96 -2.14
C TYR A 94 13.48 -10.94 -0.65
N ARG A 95 12.52 -11.22 0.23
CA ARG A 95 12.79 -11.21 1.67
C ARG A 95 13.75 -12.30 2.08
N ASN A 96 13.76 -13.40 1.36
CA ASN A 96 14.68 -14.50 1.64
C ASN A 96 16.05 -14.29 1.00
N GLY A 97 16.23 -13.20 0.28
CA GLY A 97 17.50 -12.90 -0.37
C GLY A 97 17.74 -13.67 -1.66
N GLU A 98 16.70 -14.31 -2.20
CA GLU A 98 16.86 -15.10 -3.41
C GLU A 98 16.91 -14.26 -4.66
N ILE A 99 16.28 -13.10 -4.66
CA ILE A 99 16.30 -12.22 -5.82
C ILE A 99 16.62 -10.80 -5.36
N SER A 100 17.08 -9.98 -6.28
CA SER A 100 17.43 -8.59 -5.99
C SER A 100 16.22 -7.69 -6.22
N LEU A 101 16.31 -6.46 -5.76
CA LEU A 101 15.25 -5.49 -5.95
C LEU A 101 15.00 -5.22 -7.43
N ILE A 102 16.05 -5.25 -8.23
CA ILE A 102 15.89 -5.06 -9.67
C ILE A 102 15.08 -6.19 -10.28
N GLN A 103 15.27 -7.40 -9.79
CA GLN A 103 14.49 -8.53 -10.27
C GLN A 103 13.03 -8.40 -9.85
N VAL A 104 12.77 -7.85 -8.67
CA VAL A 104 11.40 -7.57 -8.26
C VAL A 104 10.76 -6.58 -9.24
N TYR A 105 11.47 -5.52 -9.58
CA TYR A 105 10.94 -4.52 -10.51
C TYR A 105 10.64 -5.12 -11.88
N ARG A 106 11.44 -6.07 -12.30
CA ARG A 106 11.23 -6.70 -13.61
C ARG A 106 10.06 -7.66 -13.64
N GLN A 107 9.73 -8.23 -12.51
CA GLN A 107 8.70 -9.26 -12.44
C GLN A 107 7.38 -8.77 -11.89
N MET A 108 7.31 -7.58 -11.33
CA MET A 108 6.06 -7.08 -10.80
C MET A 108 5.11 -6.72 -11.93
N GLY A 109 3.81 -6.83 -11.67
CA GLY A 109 2.81 -6.44 -12.65
C GLY A 109 2.44 -4.99 -12.49
N ILE A 110 2.32 -4.26 -13.59
CA ILE A 110 1.92 -2.87 -13.56
C ILE A 110 0.75 -2.70 -14.51
N THR A 111 -0.33 -2.09 -14.03
CA THR A 111 -1.49 -1.86 -14.87
C THR A 111 -2.06 -0.47 -14.61
N ALA A 112 -2.66 0.11 -15.63
CA ALA A 112 -3.37 1.37 -15.47
C ALA A 112 -4.78 1.16 -14.95
N ASP A 113 -5.26 -0.07 -14.89
CA ASP A 113 -6.58 -0.37 -14.38
C ASP A 113 -6.54 -0.40 -12.86
N THR A 114 -6.97 0.67 -12.22
CA THR A 114 -6.96 0.79 -10.78
C THR A 114 -8.31 0.49 -10.15
N ASP A 115 -9.34 0.24 -10.94
CA ASP A 115 -10.70 0.08 -10.43
C ASP A 115 -10.86 -1.06 -9.44
N PRO A 116 -10.34 -2.26 -9.68
CA PRO A 116 -10.52 -3.34 -8.72
C PRO A 116 -9.89 -3.02 -7.36
N ALA A 117 -8.71 -2.42 -7.37
CA ALA A 117 -8.02 -2.08 -6.13
C ALA A 117 -8.75 -0.96 -5.40
N MET A 118 -9.23 0.03 -6.14
CA MET A 118 -9.96 1.14 -5.53
C MET A 118 -11.28 0.69 -4.94
N LYS A 119 -11.91 -0.32 -5.51
CA LYS A 119 -13.13 -0.87 -4.93
C LYS A 119 -12.85 -1.50 -3.58
N VAL A 120 -11.76 -2.21 -3.45
CA VAL A 120 -11.37 -2.82 -2.18
C VAL A 120 -11.17 -1.74 -1.13
N LEU A 121 -10.45 -0.68 -1.47
CA LEU A 121 -10.17 0.41 -0.54
C LEU A 121 -11.44 1.15 -0.14
N LYS A 122 -12.34 1.40 -1.07
CA LYS A 122 -13.57 2.10 -0.76
C LYS A 122 -14.53 1.27 0.07
N ASN A 123 -14.63 -0.01 -0.24
CA ASN A 123 -15.55 -0.87 0.48
C ASN A 123 -15.14 -1.03 1.93
N ALA A 124 -13.85 -1.16 2.18
CA ALA A 124 -13.37 -1.27 3.54
C ALA A 124 -13.63 0.01 4.31
N GLY A 125 -13.46 1.15 3.68
CA GLY A 125 -13.74 2.42 4.31
C GLY A 125 -15.20 2.52 4.70
N ARG A 126 -16.08 2.02 3.84
CA ARG A 126 -17.47 2.07 4.15
C ARG A 126 -17.81 1.15 5.29
N GLU A 127 -17.27 -0.05 5.27
CA GLU A 127 -17.52 -1.00 6.34
C GLU A 127 -16.95 -0.52 7.65
N GLY A 128 -15.88 0.25 7.62
CA GLY A 128 -15.32 0.81 8.81
C GLY A 128 -16.13 1.95 9.37
N GLY A 129 -17.11 2.39 8.66
CA GLY A 129 -17.98 3.42 9.17
C GLY A 129 -17.41 4.80 9.17
N PHE A 130 -16.31 5.04 8.51
CA PHE A 130 -15.73 6.32 8.54
C PHE A 130 -16.21 7.19 7.45
N GLY A 131 -17.15 7.99 7.74
CA GLY A 131 -17.63 8.95 6.79
C GLY A 131 -16.56 9.88 6.30
N GLY A 132 -15.59 10.08 7.12
CA GLY A 132 -14.51 10.97 6.73
C GLY A 132 -13.80 10.50 5.49
N ILE A 133 -13.71 9.22 5.34
CA ILE A 133 -13.04 8.71 4.19
C ILE A 133 -13.87 8.93 2.98
N SER A 134 -15.15 8.79 3.11
CA SER A 134 -15.97 9.03 1.97
C SER A 134 -15.89 10.42 1.50
N ARG A 135 -15.91 11.37 2.41
CA ARG A 135 -15.83 12.70 2.01
C ARG A 135 -14.58 12.98 1.34
N PHE A 136 -13.51 12.41 1.88
CA PHE A 136 -12.28 12.62 1.30
C PHE A 136 -12.30 12.22 -0.13
N VAL A 137 -13.01 11.19 -0.46
CA VAL A 137 -13.03 10.81 -1.77
C VAL A 137 -13.69 11.77 -2.64
N PHE A 138 -14.79 12.49 -2.16
CA PHE A 138 -15.36 13.24 -3.08
C PHE A 138 -14.92 14.53 -3.33
N ARG A 139 -13.95 14.95 -2.68
CA ARG A 139 -13.49 16.15 -3.00
C ARG A 139 -13.00 16.22 -4.30
N GLU A 140 -12.61 15.20 -4.87
CA GLU A 140 -12.07 15.35 -6.05
C GLU A 140 -12.97 15.66 -7.08
N GLN A 141 -14.18 15.54 -6.81
CA GLN A 141 -14.98 15.87 -7.79
C GLN A 141 -14.96 17.17 -8.24
N TYR A 142 -14.55 18.05 -7.42
CA TYR A 142 -14.61 19.36 -7.85
C TYR A 142 -13.63 19.64 -8.81
N VAL A 143 -12.95 18.71 -9.17
CA VAL A 143 -12.02 19.09 -10.11
C VAL A 143 -12.58 19.16 -11.50
#